data_b7d8bd788a6286d5a5b9ee82ac39843d
#
_entry.id   b7d8bd788a6286d5a5b9ee82ac39843d
#
_cell.length_a   1.000
_cell.length_b   1.000
_cell.length_c   1.000
_cell.angle_alpha   90.00
_cell.angle_beta   90.00
_cell.angle_gamma   90.00
#
_symmetry.space_group_name_H-M   'P 1'
#
loop_
_entity.id
_entity.type
_entity.pdbx_description
1 polymer ?
#
loop_
_entity_poly.entity_id
_entity_poly.type
_entity_poly.pdbx_seq_one_letter_code
_entity_poly.pdbx_strand_id
1 'polypeptide(L)'
;MPLELHLVTPEREVWAGDADFVVARSVAGDLGILPGHTPTLAALDIGAVYIEAGGQRTAVVVDGGFLHVGELGEETRVDILAEHALLQDELSREDPAACERRAEDLRAEGRDAEARVEEAKAEVRRRLASS
;
A
#
# COMPACT_ATOMS: atom_id res chain seq x y z
N MET A 1 11.84 -16.96 8.65
CA MET A 1 12.67 -15.78 8.41
C MET A 1 11.82 -14.69 7.80
N PRO A 2 11.94 -13.43 8.24
CA PRO A 2 11.16 -12.35 7.65
C PRO A 2 11.68 -11.99 6.25
N LEU A 3 10.87 -11.26 5.51
CA LEU A 3 11.32 -10.59 4.31
C LEU A 3 11.77 -9.17 4.66
N GLU A 4 12.66 -8.61 3.87
CA GLU A 4 13.07 -7.21 4.02
C GLU A 4 12.25 -6.36 3.05
N LEU A 5 11.50 -5.40 3.58
CA LEU A 5 10.64 -4.55 2.79
C LEU A 5 11.11 -3.10 2.82
N HIS A 6 11.15 -2.48 1.64
CA HIS A 6 11.37 -1.05 1.48
C HIS A 6 10.24 -0.48 0.62
N LEU A 7 9.50 0.48 1.17
CA LEU A 7 8.46 1.21 0.45
C LEU A 7 8.88 2.67 0.38
N VAL A 8 9.17 3.14 -0.81
CA VAL A 8 9.75 4.46 -1.02
C VAL A 8 9.00 5.28 -2.06
N THR A 9 9.07 6.59 -1.90
CA THR A 9 8.67 7.57 -2.90
C THR A 9 9.90 8.38 -3.28
N PRO A 10 9.87 9.22 -4.32
CA PRO A 10 10.99 10.08 -4.65
C PRO A 10 11.43 11.00 -3.52
N GLU A 11 10.54 11.31 -2.59
CA GLU A 11 10.80 12.26 -1.52
C GLU A 11 11.31 11.63 -0.22
N ARG A 12 10.93 10.36 0.03
CA ARG A 12 11.27 9.73 1.32
C ARG A 12 11.07 8.23 1.30
N GLU A 13 11.65 7.58 2.30
CA GLU A 13 11.36 6.21 2.64
C GLU A 13 10.14 6.19 3.57
N VAL A 14 9.04 5.62 3.12
CA VAL A 14 7.78 5.62 3.87
C VAL A 14 7.75 4.52 4.92
N TRP A 15 8.26 3.34 4.56
CA TRP A 15 8.35 2.21 5.48
C TRP A 15 9.56 1.36 5.10
N ALA A 16 10.30 0.92 6.11
CA ALA A 16 11.45 0.03 5.90
C ALA A 16 11.62 -0.87 7.11
N GLY A 17 11.94 -2.12 6.86
CA GLY A 17 12.21 -3.06 7.92
C GLY A 17 11.89 -4.50 7.54
N ASP A 18 11.89 -5.36 8.54
CA ASP A 18 11.53 -6.76 8.39
C ASP A 18 10.02 -6.91 8.50
N ALA A 19 9.44 -7.66 7.56
CA ALA A 19 8.02 -7.94 7.55
C ALA A 19 7.79 -9.45 7.45
N ASP A 20 6.65 -9.90 7.95
CA ASP A 20 6.27 -11.31 7.89
C ASP A 20 5.43 -11.59 6.65
N PHE A 21 4.68 -10.60 6.22
CA PHE A 21 3.76 -10.74 5.09
C PHE A 21 3.40 -9.37 4.52
N VAL A 22 3.24 -9.29 3.21
CA VAL A 22 2.83 -8.06 2.52
C VAL A 22 1.70 -8.40 1.56
N VAL A 23 0.63 -7.64 1.58
CA VAL A 23 -0.45 -7.73 0.60
C VAL A 23 -0.54 -6.42 -0.15
N ALA A 24 -0.48 -6.49 -1.47
CA ALA A 24 -0.61 -5.33 -2.33
C ALA A 24 -1.62 -5.61 -3.44
N ARG A 25 -2.26 -4.57 -3.94
CA ARG A 25 -3.15 -4.69 -5.09
C ARG A 25 -2.36 -4.42 -6.35
N SER A 26 -2.17 -5.45 -7.17
CA SER A 26 -1.57 -5.26 -8.49
C SER A 26 -2.66 -5.02 -9.53
N VAL A 27 -2.25 -4.55 -10.72
CA VAL A 27 -3.18 -4.36 -11.83
C VAL A 27 -3.82 -5.68 -12.30
N ALA A 28 -3.21 -6.82 -11.94
CA ALA A 28 -3.72 -8.15 -12.25
C ALA A 28 -4.51 -8.81 -11.10
N GLY A 29 -4.63 -8.13 -9.96
CA GLY A 29 -5.33 -8.64 -8.78
C GLY A 29 -4.47 -8.52 -7.51
N ASP A 30 -5.01 -9.01 -6.41
CA ASP A 30 -4.31 -8.96 -5.13
C ASP A 30 -3.09 -9.88 -5.13
N LEU A 31 -2.00 -9.41 -4.54
CA LEU A 31 -0.73 -10.09 -4.49
C LEU A 31 -0.27 -10.21 -3.05
N GLY A 32 -0.16 -11.44 -2.56
CA GLY A 32 0.35 -11.72 -1.22
C GLY A 32 1.79 -12.21 -1.30
N ILE A 33 2.67 -11.65 -0.48
CA ILE A 33 4.10 -11.97 -0.51
C ILE A 33 4.55 -12.46 0.86
N LEU A 34 5.02 -13.70 0.88
CA LEU A 34 5.63 -14.33 2.05
C LEU A 34 7.14 -14.45 1.83
N PRO A 35 7.93 -14.65 2.89
CA PRO A 35 9.33 -14.97 2.73
C PRO A 35 9.50 -16.20 1.81
N GLY A 36 10.48 -16.12 0.92
CA GLY A 36 10.71 -17.16 -0.08
C GLY A 36 9.90 -17.01 -1.37
N HIS A 37 9.11 -15.96 -1.48
CA HIS A 37 8.32 -15.70 -2.69
C HIS A 37 9.20 -15.65 -3.94
N THR A 38 8.71 -16.25 -5.02
CA THR A 38 9.40 -16.23 -6.31
C THR A 38 9.70 -14.80 -6.76
N PRO A 39 10.86 -14.53 -7.34
CA PRO A 39 11.17 -13.22 -7.91
C PRO A 39 10.06 -12.74 -8.85
N THR A 40 9.60 -11.52 -8.64
CA THR A 40 8.41 -10.99 -9.31
C THR A 40 8.56 -9.49 -9.52
N LEU A 41 8.06 -9.01 -10.64
CA LEU A 41 7.88 -7.58 -10.89
C LEU A 41 6.42 -7.34 -11.23
N ALA A 42 5.76 -6.50 -10.48
CA ALA A 42 4.33 -6.23 -10.67
C ALA A 42 4.05 -4.74 -10.68
N ALA A 43 3.15 -4.32 -11.56
CA ALA A 43 2.62 -2.96 -11.54
C ALA A 43 1.51 -2.91 -10.48
N LEU A 44 1.58 -1.93 -9.61
CA LEU A 44 0.58 -1.75 -8.56
C LEU A 44 -0.55 -0.85 -9.01
N ASP A 45 -1.74 -1.20 -8.57
CA ASP A 45 -2.91 -0.37 -8.73
C ASP A 45 -3.01 0.61 -7.55
N ILE A 46 -3.84 1.63 -7.70
CA ILE A 46 -4.15 2.55 -6.62
C ILE A 46 -4.88 1.77 -5.52
N GLY A 47 -4.40 1.87 -4.30
CA GLY A 47 -5.02 1.15 -3.19
C GLY A 47 -4.13 1.08 -1.97
N ALA A 48 -4.52 0.25 -1.03
CA ALA A 48 -3.78 0.06 0.20
C ALA A 48 -2.82 -1.12 0.09
N VAL A 49 -1.61 -0.93 0.60
CA VAL A 49 -0.64 -1.98 0.83
C VAL A 49 -0.70 -2.30 2.32
N TYR A 50 -0.85 -3.56 2.68
CA TYR A 50 -0.88 -4.01 4.06
C TYR A 50 0.41 -4.74 4.39
N ILE A 51 1.04 -4.34 5.49
CA ILE A 51 2.32 -4.88 5.95
C ILE A 51 2.09 -5.50 7.31
N GLU A 52 2.37 -6.79 7.45
CA GLU A 52 2.34 -7.46 8.74
C GLU A 52 3.76 -7.65 9.25
N ALA A 53 4.04 -7.12 10.43
CA ALA A 53 5.35 -7.19 11.06
C ALA A 53 5.17 -7.22 12.58
N GLY A 54 5.76 -8.22 13.22
CA GLY A 54 5.71 -8.32 14.68
C GLY A 54 4.30 -8.44 15.24
N GLY A 55 3.39 -9.07 14.52
CA GLY A 55 2.01 -9.23 14.96
C GLY A 55 1.12 -8.00 14.73
N GLN A 56 1.67 -6.95 14.12
CA GLN A 56 0.92 -5.73 13.84
C GLN A 56 0.75 -5.54 12.33
N ARG A 57 -0.38 -5.01 11.94
CA ARG A 57 -0.68 -4.68 10.54
C ARG A 57 -0.62 -3.17 10.35
N THR A 58 0.16 -2.75 9.38
CA THR A 58 0.28 -1.34 8.98
C THR A 58 -0.20 -1.20 7.55
N ALA A 59 -1.01 -0.17 7.30
CA ALA A 59 -1.50 0.12 5.96
C ALA A 59 -0.81 1.36 5.39
N VAL A 60 -0.51 1.30 4.10
CA VAL A 60 0.03 2.43 3.33
C VAL A 60 -0.84 2.60 2.10
N VAL A 61 -1.39 3.79 1.89
CA VAL A 61 -2.15 4.09 0.68
C VAL A 61 -1.19 4.57 -0.39
N VAL A 62 -1.18 3.89 -1.53
CA VAL A 62 -0.33 4.25 -2.67
C VAL A 62 -1.18 4.63 -3.88
N ASP A 63 -0.66 5.48 -4.73
CA ASP A 63 -1.33 5.93 -5.95
C ASP A 63 -0.93 5.11 -7.17
N GLY A 64 -0.52 3.88 -6.95
CA GLY A 64 0.03 2.99 -7.96
C GLY A 64 1.52 2.80 -7.71
N GLY A 65 2.25 2.34 -8.71
CA GLY A 65 3.68 2.15 -8.61
C GLY A 65 4.11 0.76 -9.04
N PHE A 66 5.25 0.32 -8.53
CA PHE A 66 5.81 -0.99 -8.86
C PHE A 66 6.26 -1.72 -7.61
N LEU A 67 6.14 -3.03 -7.67
CA LEU A 67 6.60 -3.92 -6.61
C LEU A 67 7.59 -4.90 -7.23
N HIS A 68 8.75 -5.04 -6.62
CA HIS A 68 9.78 -5.98 -7.03
C HIS A 68 10.11 -6.92 -5.87
N VAL A 69 10.03 -8.22 -6.14
CA VAL A 69 10.48 -9.26 -5.21
C VAL A 69 11.78 -9.82 -5.76
N GLY A 70 12.82 -9.76 -4.96
CA GLY A 70 14.13 -10.29 -5.32
C GLY A 70 14.72 -11.11 -4.19
N GLU A 71 15.90 -11.65 -4.44
CA GLU A 71 16.64 -12.45 -3.47
C GLU A 71 17.98 -11.78 -3.18
N LEU A 72 18.32 -11.72 -1.89
CA LEU A 72 19.64 -11.31 -1.42
C LEU A 72 20.20 -12.48 -0.60
N GLY A 73 20.96 -13.36 -1.25
CA GLY A 73 21.39 -14.61 -0.63
C GLY A 73 20.15 -15.49 -0.36
N GLU A 74 19.91 -15.83 0.90
CA GLU A 74 18.74 -16.61 1.30
C GLU A 74 17.56 -15.72 1.70
N GLU A 75 17.75 -14.40 1.70
CA GLU A 75 16.71 -13.45 2.13
C GLU A 75 15.85 -13.02 0.97
N THR A 76 14.56 -12.84 1.25
CA THR A 76 13.61 -12.25 0.31
C THR A 76 13.60 -10.75 0.52
N ARG A 77 13.78 -10.00 -0.54
CA ARG A 77 13.72 -8.54 -0.49
C ARG A 77 12.58 -8.04 -1.36
N VAL A 78 11.77 -7.16 -0.80
CA VAL A 78 10.65 -6.53 -1.50
C VAL A 78 10.88 -5.03 -1.55
N ASP A 79 10.84 -4.48 -2.76
CA ASP A 79 10.93 -3.04 -2.97
C ASP A 79 9.62 -2.57 -3.59
N ILE A 80 9.00 -1.57 -3.00
CA ILE A 80 7.81 -0.92 -3.53
C ILE A 80 8.16 0.53 -3.81
N LEU A 81 7.93 0.94 -5.06
CA LEU A 81 8.21 2.30 -5.53
C LEU A 81 6.89 2.95 -5.94
N ALA A 82 6.53 4.03 -5.28
CA ALA A 82 5.31 4.79 -5.59
C ALA A 82 5.64 6.27 -5.76
N GLU A 83 4.87 6.99 -6.56
CA GLU A 83 5.02 8.45 -6.67
C GLU A 83 4.56 9.13 -5.39
N HIS A 84 3.43 8.68 -4.84
CA HIS A 84 2.87 9.21 -3.60
C HIS A 84 2.44 8.05 -2.72
N ALA A 85 2.71 8.16 -1.42
CA ALA A 85 2.29 7.17 -0.45
C ALA A 85 2.01 7.86 0.89
N LEU A 86 0.96 7.39 1.56
CA LEU A 86 0.58 7.88 2.88
C LEU A 86 0.51 6.71 3.85
N LEU A 87 1.32 6.77 4.89
CA LEU A 87 1.27 5.81 5.99
C LEU A 87 -0.03 6.03 6.77
N GLN A 88 -0.58 4.97 7.33
CA GLN A 88 -1.87 5.04 8.04
C GLN A 88 -1.93 6.15 9.10
N ASP A 89 -0.81 6.45 9.76
CA ASP A 89 -0.75 7.49 10.78
C ASP A 89 -0.83 8.91 10.19
N GLU A 90 -0.59 9.02 8.89
CA GLU A 90 -0.62 10.29 8.16
C GLU A 90 -1.96 10.55 7.48
N LEU A 91 -2.87 9.59 7.53
CA LEU A 91 -4.19 9.77 6.93
C LEU A 91 -5.00 10.80 7.71
N SER A 92 -5.80 11.57 6.99
CA SER A 92 -6.72 12.52 7.60
C SER A 92 -7.61 11.80 8.62
N ARG A 93 -7.90 12.47 9.74
CA ARG A 93 -8.83 11.96 10.73
C ARG A 93 -10.29 12.19 10.34
N GLU A 94 -10.51 12.59 9.10
CA GLU A 94 -11.86 12.76 8.59
C GLU A 94 -12.64 11.45 8.59
N ASP A 95 -13.95 11.58 8.72
CA ASP A 95 -14.87 10.47 8.60
C ASP A 95 -14.66 9.78 7.22
N PRO A 96 -14.60 8.45 7.16
CA PRO A 96 -14.56 7.74 5.87
C PRO A 96 -15.65 8.19 4.90
N ALA A 97 -16.84 8.53 5.37
CA ALA A 97 -17.91 9.05 4.52
C ALA A 97 -17.53 10.37 3.83
N ALA A 98 -16.73 11.22 4.48
CA ALA A 98 -16.24 12.46 3.86
C ALA A 98 -15.27 12.15 2.72
N CYS A 99 -14.40 11.15 2.88
CA CYS A 99 -13.52 10.71 1.81
C CYS A 99 -14.30 10.17 0.61
N GLU A 100 -15.36 9.42 0.88
CA GLU A 100 -16.21 8.88 -0.19
C GLU A 100 -16.95 9.98 -0.93
N ARG A 101 -17.43 11.01 -0.23
CA ARG A 101 -18.07 12.16 -0.88
C ARG A 101 -17.09 12.91 -1.79
N ARG A 102 -15.85 13.09 -1.33
CA ARG A 102 -14.81 13.70 -2.17
C ARG A 102 -14.52 12.84 -3.40
N ALA A 103 -14.53 11.52 -3.25
CA ALA A 103 -14.34 10.61 -4.37
C ALA A 103 -15.44 10.77 -5.42
N GLU A 104 -16.69 10.88 -4.99
CA GLU A 104 -17.80 11.12 -5.90
C GLU A 104 -17.66 12.44 -6.65
N ASP A 105 -17.30 13.52 -5.94
CA ASP A 105 -17.07 14.82 -6.52
C ASP A 105 -15.93 14.79 -7.54
N LEU A 106 -14.83 14.10 -7.21
CA LEU A 106 -13.68 13.97 -8.10
C LEU A 106 -14.05 13.18 -9.36
N ARG A 107 -14.87 12.15 -9.25
CA ARG A 107 -15.35 11.40 -10.41
C ARG A 107 -16.23 12.27 -11.31
N ALA A 108 -17.08 13.09 -10.72
CA ALA A 108 -17.91 14.02 -11.47
C ALA A 108 -17.07 15.02 -12.27
N GLU A 109 -15.87 15.32 -11.80
CA GLU A 109 -14.90 16.18 -12.49
C GLU A 109 -14.00 15.43 -13.47
N GLY A 110 -14.15 14.11 -13.60
CA GLY A 110 -13.31 13.28 -14.45
C GLY A 110 -11.95 12.95 -13.83
N ARG A 111 -11.79 13.13 -12.53
CA ARG A 111 -10.53 12.88 -11.80
C ARG A 111 -10.57 11.53 -11.11
N ASP A 112 -10.68 10.46 -11.91
CA ASP A 112 -10.89 9.11 -11.40
C ASP A 112 -9.74 8.56 -10.57
N ALA A 113 -8.50 8.84 -10.94
CA ALA A 113 -7.34 8.38 -10.18
C ALA A 113 -7.33 8.96 -8.77
N GLU A 114 -7.59 10.26 -8.64
CA GLU A 114 -7.66 10.92 -7.34
C GLU A 114 -8.85 10.42 -6.53
N ALA A 115 -9.98 10.12 -7.17
CA ALA A 115 -11.14 9.53 -6.52
C ALA A 115 -10.79 8.16 -5.91
N ARG A 116 -10.03 7.34 -6.62
CA ARG A 116 -9.61 6.03 -6.13
C ARG A 116 -8.68 6.13 -4.91
N VAL A 117 -7.83 7.15 -4.87
CA VAL A 117 -7.00 7.40 -3.69
C VAL A 117 -7.87 7.73 -2.47
N GLU A 118 -8.89 8.58 -2.64
CA GLU A 118 -9.81 8.91 -1.55
C GLU A 118 -10.60 7.68 -1.07
N GLU A 119 -11.01 6.81 -1.98
CA GLU A 119 -11.67 5.55 -1.62
C GLU A 119 -10.73 4.62 -0.83
N ALA A 120 -9.47 4.53 -1.23
CA ALA A 120 -8.48 3.73 -0.50
C ALA A 120 -8.26 4.27 0.91
N LYS A 121 -8.23 5.58 1.08
CA LYS A 121 -8.14 6.20 2.40
C LYS A 121 -9.35 5.84 3.27
N ALA A 122 -10.54 5.89 2.69
CA ALA A 122 -11.77 5.52 3.41
C ALA A 122 -11.74 4.07 3.86
N GLU A 123 -11.29 3.17 2.99
CA GLU A 123 -11.15 1.75 3.32
C GLU A 123 -10.21 1.54 4.52
N VAL A 124 -9.05 2.17 4.48
CA VAL A 124 -8.06 2.06 5.57
C VAL A 124 -8.63 2.64 6.86
N ARG A 125 -9.27 3.81 6.80
CA ARG A 125 -9.87 4.43 7.98
C ARG A 125 -10.93 3.53 8.62
N ARG A 126 -11.76 2.87 7.82
CA ARG A 126 -12.75 1.93 8.33
C ARG A 126 -12.12 0.73 9.00
N ARG A 127 -11.07 0.17 8.41
CA ARG A 127 -10.36 -0.96 9.01
C ARG A 127 -9.74 -0.58 10.35
N LEU A 128 -9.15 0.61 10.46
CA LEU A 128 -8.58 1.09 11.70
C LEU A 128 -9.64 1.29 12.78
N ALA A 129 -10.83 1.76 12.41
CA ALA A 129 -11.92 1.99 13.34
C ALA A 129 -12.55 0.69 13.85
N SER A 130 -12.46 -0.40 13.09
CA SER A 130 -13.04 -1.69 13.46
C SER A 130 -12.09 -2.64 14.16
N SER A 131 -10.83 -2.24 14.33
CA SER A 131 -9.81 -3.08 14.97
C SER A 131 -9.69 -2.85 16.47
#